data_a9ea733ec443439590a80e0e2baee111
#
_entry.id   a9ea733ec443439590a80e0e2baee111
#
_cell.length_a   1.000
_cell.length_b   1.000
_cell.length_c   1.000
_cell.angle_alpha   90.00
_cell.angle_beta   90.00
_cell.angle_gamma   90.00
#
_symmetry.space_group_name_H-M   'P 1'
#
loop_
_entity.id
_entity.type
_entity.pdbx_description
1 polymer ?
#
loop_
_entity_poly.entity_id
_entity_poly.type
_entity_poly.pdbx_seq_one_letter_code
_entity_poly.pdbx_strand_id
1 'polypeptide(L)'
;MKKENLLLPAKVKKVGLVAKINANLVKNARILREILARYGVQILFENALAKHLNLKEGSNLQGFEVRELATECDFLISLGGDGTIISLCRNAAEISPFVLGIHAGRLGFLTDITMNECEKFFAEFFDGKFEVETPFMLDVFLHKKSGEILRKIAFNDAVIVGEKVGSMTHVEAFWNEKYFNAYFGDGVIVSTPVGSTGYNMSAGGAITYPLSEVFLVTPVCSHSLTQRPVVLPRGFEIKFKTSSAAVLVIDGQDRYKMSEFESVSMTLSANTARLIRHVGRDYFQILKEKLHWGYND
;
A
#
# COMPACT_ATOMS: atom_id res chain seq x y z
N MET A 1 17.24 4.57 14.41
CA MET A 1 16.67 3.76 13.34
C MET A 1 17.80 3.01 12.65
N LYS A 2 17.82 1.68 12.71
CA LYS A 2 18.82 0.89 11.95
C LYS A 2 18.38 0.91 10.48
N LYS A 3 19.12 1.61 9.62
CA LYS A 3 19.08 1.36 8.17
C LYS A 3 19.67 -0.04 7.99
N GLU A 4 18.82 -1.05 7.84
CA GLU A 4 19.29 -2.34 7.34
C GLU A 4 19.82 -2.07 5.94
N ASN A 5 21.06 -2.48 5.68
CA ASN A 5 21.65 -2.50 4.33
C ASN A 5 20.93 -3.59 3.51
N LEU A 6 19.70 -3.29 3.12
CA LEU A 6 18.96 -4.05 2.13
C LEU A 6 19.61 -3.74 0.78
N LEU A 7 20.61 -4.54 0.43
CA LEU A 7 21.35 -4.37 -0.82
C LEU A 7 20.47 -4.86 -1.98
N LEU A 8 20.13 -3.95 -2.89
CA LEU A 8 19.81 -4.34 -4.26
C LEU A 8 21.02 -5.10 -4.84
N PRO A 9 20.81 -6.05 -5.78
CA PRO A 9 21.92 -6.73 -6.43
C PRO A 9 22.94 -5.73 -6.93
N ALA A 10 24.22 -6.03 -6.76
CA ALA A 10 25.33 -5.16 -7.18
C ALA A 10 25.26 -4.77 -8.68
N LYS A 11 24.50 -5.54 -9.46
CA LYS A 11 24.19 -5.24 -10.86
C LYS A 11 22.74 -5.60 -11.18
N VAL A 12 21.91 -4.58 -11.37
CA VAL A 12 20.53 -4.73 -11.85
C VAL A 12 20.55 -5.20 -13.32
N LYS A 13 19.78 -6.25 -13.62
CA LYS A 13 19.66 -6.84 -14.96
C LYS A 13 18.22 -6.85 -15.47
N LYS A 14 17.25 -7.08 -14.58
CA LYS A 14 15.83 -7.24 -14.92
C LYS A 14 14.97 -6.36 -14.04
N VAL A 15 14.02 -5.66 -14.64
CA VAL A 15 13.06 -4.81 -13.95
C VAL A 15 11.65 -5.16 -14.41
N GLY A 16 10.74 -5.37 -13.47
CA GLY A 16 9.33 -5.58 -13.77
C GLY A 16 8.58 -4.25 -13.82
N LEU A 17 7.76 -4.03 -14.85
CA LEU A 17 6.93 -2.85 -14.98
C LEU A 17 5.46 -3.21 -14.81
N VAL A 18 4.83 -2.61 -13.79
CA VAL A 18 3.40 -2.68 -13.50
C VAL A 18 2.83 -1.27 -13.64
N ALA A 19 1.73 -1.10 -14.35
CA ALA A 19 1.21 0.23 -14.61
C ALA A 19 -0.32 0.30 -14.62
N LYS A 20 -0.84 1.47 -14.22
CA LYS A 20 -2.25 1.80 -14.44
C LYS A 20 -2.44 2.26 -15.89
N ILE A 21 -3.36 1.62 -16.60
CA ILE A 21 -3.68 1.98 -18.00
C ILE A 21 -4.27 3.41 -18.04
N ASN A 22 -3.62 4.28 -18.82
CA ASN A 22 -4.04 5.65 -19.07
C ASN A 22 -3.55 6.13 -20.46
N ALA A 23 -3.95 7.34 -20.87
CA ALA A 23 -3.65 7.88 -22.19
C ALA A 23 -2.13 8.03 -22.50
N ASN A 24 -1.31 8.24 -21.49
CA ASN A 24 0.14 8.45 -21.65
C ASN A 24 0.97 7.17 -21.46
N LEU A 25 0.33 6.03 -21.16
CA LEU A 25 1.02 4.81 -20.76
C LEU A 25 2.04 4.34 -21.80
N VAL A 26 1.63 4.27 -23.07
CA VAL A 26 2.50 3.82 -24.18
C VAL A 26 3.75 4.69 -24.29
N LYS A 27 3.57 6.02 -24.26
CA LYS A 27 4.67 6.99 -24.28
C LYS A 27 5.61 6.79 -23.09
N ASN A 28 5.05 6.69 -21.88
CA ASN A 28 5.84 6.56 -20.66
C ASN A 28 6.60 5.23 -20.59
N ALA A 29 5.97 4.13 -21.00
CA ALA A 29 6.62 2.83 -21.06
C ALA A 29 7.78 2.83 -22.07
N ARG A 30 7.63 3.51 -23.21
CA ARG A 30 8.71 3.67 -24.20
C ARG A 30 9.90 4.44 -23.63
N ILE A 31 9.65 5.57 -22.98
CA ILE A 31 10.70 6.37 -22.34
C ILE A 31 11.47 5.55 -21.31
N LEU A 32 10.76 4.80 -20.44
CA LEU A 32 11.41 3.94 -19.44
C LEU A 32 12.27 2.85 -20.09
N ARG A 33 11.77 2.22 -21.18
CA ARG A 33 12.55 1.24 -21.94
C ARG A 33 13.85 1.84 -22.48
N GLU A 34 13.78 3.03 -23.07
CA GLU A 34 14.95 3.73 -23.62
C GLU A 34 15.97 4.09 -22.55
N ILE A 35 15.49 4.62 -21.40
CA ILE A 35 16.37 4.96 -20.27
C ILE A 35 17.08 3.71 -19.74
N LEU A 36 16.34 2.67 -19.40
CA LEU A 36 16.87 1.45 -18.79
C LEU A 36 17.76 0.64 -19.74
N ALA A 37 17.46 0.68 -21.04
CA ALA A 37 18.31 0.04 -22.06
C ALA A 37 19.73 0.61 -22.11
N ARG A 38 19.93 1.90 -21.81
CA ARG A 38 21.27 2.53 -21.73
C ARG A 38 22.14 1.92 -20.63
N TYR A 39 21.51 1.36 -19.59
CA TYR A 39 22.18 0.65 -18.49
C TYR A 39 22.22 -0.87 -18.68
N GLY A 40 21.77 -1.37 -19.84
CA GLY A 40 21.75 -2.81 -20.15
C GLY A 40 20.68 -3.58 -19.35
N VAL A 41 19.63 -2.91 -18.90
CA VAL A 41 18.54 -3.49 -18.09
C VAL A 41 17.38 -3.91 -18.98
N GLN A 42 16.94 -5.16 -18.83
CA GLN A 42 15.75 -5.70 -19.48
C GLN A 42 14.50 -5.34 -18.68
N ILE A 43 13.42 -4.93 -19.38
CA ILE A 43 12.10 -4.74 -18.76
C ILE A 43 11.20 -5.93 -19.09
N LEU A 44 10.58 -6.49 -18.04
CA LEU A 44 9.47 -7.44 -18.12
C LEU A 44 8.16 -6.70 -17.78
N PHE A 45 7.07 -7.09 -18.46
CA PHE A 45 5.80 -6.37 -18.35
C PHE A 45 4.74 -7.23 -17.65
N GLU A 46 3.96 -6.61 -16.78
CA GLU A 46 2.76 -7.23 -16.24
C GLU A 46 1.75 -7.55 -17.35
N ASN A 47 0.94 -8.61 -17.19
CA ASN A 47 0.04 -9.16 -18.20
C ASN A 47 -0.89 -8.13 -18.85
N ALA A 48 -1.60 -7.31 -18.07
CA ALA A 48 -2.53 -6.33 -18.62
C ALA A 48 -1.78 -5.21 -19.37
N LEU A 49 -0.60 -4.83 -18.88
CA LEU A 49 0.28 -3.86 -19.52
C LEU A 49 0.83 -4.40 -20.85
N ALA A 50 1.38 -5.62 -20.87
CA ALA A 50 1.88 -6.26 -22.08
C ALA A 50 0.79 -6.35 -23.15
N LYS A 51 -0.40 -6.82 -22.78
CA LYS A 51 -1.57 -6.87 -23.67
C LYS A 51 -1.92 -5.49 -24.23
N HIS A 52 -1.93 -4.45 -23.39
CA HIS A 52 -2.24 -3.10 -23.84
C HIS A 52 -1.19 -2.55 -24.82
N LEU A 53 0.10 -2.74 -24.54
CA LEU A 53 1.20 -2.31 -25.42
C LEU A 53 1.15 -3.06 -26.76
N ASN A 54 0.90 -4.38 -26.76
CA ASN A 54 0.75 -5.18 -27.97
C ASN A 54 -0.38 -4.67 -28.86
N LEU A 55 -1.53 -4.33 -28.29
CA LEU A 55 -2.68 -3.77 -29.03
C LEU A 55 -2.38 -2.38 -29.61
N LYS A 56 -1.57 -1.56 -28.92
CA LYS A 56 -1.31 -0.17 -29.34
C LYS A 56 -0.09 -0.02 -30.25
N GLU A 57 0.92 -0.86 -30.08
CA GLU A 57 2.20 -0.76 -30.81
C GLU A 57 2.39 -1.87 -31.85
N GLY A 58 1.48 -2.87 -31.91
CA GLY A 58 1.67 -4.04 -32.78
C GLY A 58 2.85 -4.92 -32.36
N SER A 59 3.30 -4.80 -31.12
CA SER A 59 4.39 -5.57 -30.55
C SER A 59 3.91 -6.98 -30.15
N ASN A 60 4.84 -7.88 -29.84
CA ASN A 60 4.58 -9.21 -29.31
C ASN A 60 5.31 -9.40 -27.96
N LEU A 61 4.98 -8.59 -26.97
CA LEU A 61 5.54 -8.66 -25.64
C LEU A 61 4.90 -9.78 -24.83
N GLN A 62 5.71 -10.57 -24.15
CA GLN A 62 5.25 -11.54 -23.17
C GLN A 62 4.84 -10.79 -21.90
N GLY A 63 3.66 -11.14 -21.36
CA GLY A 63 3.19 -10.67 -20.05
C GLY A 63 3.53 -11.69 -18.96
N PHE A 64 3.57 -11.19 -17.72
CA PHE A 64 3.86 -11.97 -16.51
C PHE A 64 2.86 -11.61 -15.40
N GLU A 65 2.59 -12.53 -14.51
CA GLU A 65 1.89 -12.24 -13.27
C GLU A 65 2.78 -11.41 -12.33
N VAL A 66 2.15 -10.58 -11.47
CA VAL A 66 2.89 -9.74 -10.50
C VAL A 66 3.82 -10.57 -9.64
N ARG A 67 3.40 -11.77 -9.23
CA ARG A 67 4.19 -12.68 -8.39
C ARG A 67 5.43 -13.22 -9.14
N GLU A 68 5.30 -13.51 -10.42
CA GLU A 68 6.42 -13.92 -11.27
C GLU A 68 7.42 -12.78 -11.43
N LEU A 69 6.93 -11.55 -11.73
CA LEU A 69 7.80 -10.37 -11.79
C LEU A 69 8.54 -10.12 -10.48
N ALA A 70 7.85 -10.27 -9.33
CA ALA A 70 8.45 -10.07 -8.01
C ALA A 70 9.57 -11.08 -7.71
N THR A 71 9.50 -12.28 -8.30
CA THR A 71 10.51 -13.35 -8.10
C THR A 71 11.68 -13.21 -9.08
N GLU A 72 11.41 -12.83 -10.33
CA GLU A 72 12.40 -12.85 -11.40
C GLU A 72 13.14 -11.53 -11.61
N CYS A 73 12.60 -10.42 -11.12
CA CYS A 73 13.16 -9.09 -11.33
C CYS A 73 13.95 -8.62 -10.10
N ASP A 74 14.98 -7.84 -10.34
CA ASP A 74 15.80 -7.24 -9.30
C ASP A 74 15.00 -6.18 -8.50
N PHE A 75 14.10 -5.46 -9.19
CA PHE A 75 13.10 -4.62 -8.58
C PHE A 75 11.89 -4.42 -9.52
N LEU A 76 10.82 -3.85 -8.98
CA LEU A 76 9.61 -3.52 -9.73
C LEU A 76 9.43 -2.02 -9.83
N ILE A 77 8.95 -1.56 -10.98
CA ILE A 77 8.49 -0.19 -11.19
C ILE A 77 6.97 -0.19 -11.18
N SER A 78 6.40 0.63 -10.30
CA SER A 78 4.97 0.98 -10.31
C SER A 78 4.79 2.31 -11.05
N LEU A 79 4.26 2.27 -12.26
CA LEU A 79 3.97 3.46 -13.06
C LEU A 79 2.49 3.84 -12.92
N GLY A 80 2.21 4.83 -12.09
CA GLY A 80 0.83 5.23 -11.82
C GLY A 80 0.72 6.23 -10.68
N GLY A 81 -0.26 6.05 -9.82
CA GLY A 81 -0.41 6.77 -8.55
C GLY A 81 -0.26 5.82 -7.37
N ASP A 82 -0.55 6.34 -6.16
CA ASP A 82 -0.42 5.58 -4.90
C ASP A 82 -1.21 4.27 -4.94
N GLY A 83 -2.42 4.23 -5.52
CA GLY A 83 -3.21 3.01 -5.63
C GLY A 83 -2.53 1.88 -6.41
N THR A 84 -1.66 2.20 -7.39
CA THR A 84 -0.89 1.19 -8.14
C THR A 84 0.22 0.59 -7.27
N ILE A 85 0.92 1.43 -6.47
CA ILE A 85 1.93 0.97 -5.51
C ILE A 85 1.29 0.09 -4.43
N ILE A 86 0.16 0.53 -3.87
CA ILE A 86 -0.59 -0.20 -2.84
C ILE A 86 -0.93 -1.60 -3.35
N SER A 87 -1.55 -1.69 -4.54
CA SER A 87 -1.91 -2.96 -5.16
C SER A 87 -0.68 -3.84 -5.40
N LEU A 88 0.40 -3.27 -5.94
CA LEU A 88 1.64 -4.01 -6.22
C LEU A 88 2.27 -4.56 -4.94
N CYS A 89 2.50 -3.73 -3.93
CA CYS A 89 3.12 -4.14 -2.67
C CYS A 89 2.29 -5.20 -1.95
N ARG A 90 0.95 -5.06 -1.94
CA ARG A 90 0.05 -6.01 -1.32
C ARG A 90 0.07 -7.38 -2.02
N ASN A 91 -0.01 -7.41 -3.35
CA ASN A 91 -0.01 -8.65 -4.12
C ASN A 91 1.33 -9.37 -4.14
N ALA A 92 2.44 -8.65 -3.90
CA ALA A 92 3.78 -9.19 -3.80
C ALA A 92 4.32 -9.27 -2.36
N ALA A 93 3.49 -9.08 -1.34
CA ALA A 93 3.90 -8.94 0.05
C ALA A 93 4.70 -10.11 0.62
N GLU A 94 4.41 -11.35 0.20
CA GLU A 94 5.13 -12.55 0.63
C GLU A 94 6.57 -12.60 0.09
N ILE A 95 6.81 -12.00 -1.08
CA ILE A 95 8.13 -11.94 -1.72
C ILE A 95 8.85 -10.68 -1.27
N SER A 96 8.08 -9.61 -1.02
CA SER A 96 8.57 -8.28 -0.62
C SER A 96 9.68 -7.74 -1.57
N PRO A 97 9.39 -7.59 -2.88
CA PRO A 97 10.36 -7.05 -3.83
C PRO A 97 10.65 -5.57 -3.53
N PHE A 98 11.78 -5.08 -4.03
CA PHE A 98 12.00 -3.64 -4.10
C PHE A 98 11.05 -3.00 -5.10
N VAL A 99 10.43 -1.88 -4.75
CA VAL A 99 9.45 -1.17 -5.59
C VAL A 99 9.83 0.30 -5.73
N LEU A 100 9.95 0.76 -6.95
CA LEU A 100 10.08 2.19 -7.29
C LEU A 100 8.72 2.72 -7.77
N GLY A 101 8.20 3.74 -7.11
CA GLY A 101 6.97 4.42 -7.53
C GLY A 101 7.25 5.60 -8.46
N ILE A 102 6.84 5.50 -9.73
CA ILE A 102 6.93 6.59 -10.70
C ILE A 102 5.53 7.15 -10.96
N HIS A 103 5.38 8.45 -10.77
CA HIS A 103 4.11 9.13 -10.94
C HIS A 103 3.83 9.48 -12.40
N ALA A 104 2.66 9.10 -12.88
CA ALA A 104 2.21 9.40 -14.24
C ALA A 104 1.36 10.69 -14.36
N GLY A 105 1.24 11.49 -13.27
CA GLY A 105 0.43 12.71 -13.21
C GLY A 105 0.81 13.61 -12.02
N ARG A 106 0.00 13.68 -10.94
CA ARG A 106 0.31 14.47 -9.72
C ARG A 106 0.99 13.60 -8.67
N LEU A 107 2.10 14.05 -8.11
CA LEU A 107 2.84 13.36 -7.04
C LEU A 107 1.90 12.93 -5.90
N GLY A 108 2.00 11.67 -5.46
CA GLY A 108 1.28 11.09 -4.32
C GLY A 108 2.08 11.16 -3.02
N PHE A 109 1.64 10.42 -2.01
CA PHE A 109 2.41 10.18 -0.79
C PHE A 109 3.41 9.02 -0.95
N LEU A 110 3.12 8.08 -1.85
CA LEU A 110 3.89 6.86 -2.05
C LEU A 110 4.79 6.91 -3.28
N THR A 111 4.37 7.60 -4.33
CA THR A 111 5.21 7.83 -5.50
C THR A 111 6.36 8.76 -5.14
N ASP A 112 7.54 8.53 -5.70
CA ASP A 112 8.75 9.26 -5.32
C ASP A 112 9.24 10.23 -6.40
N ILE A 113 9.10 9.86 -7.66
CA ILE A 113 9.56 10.62 -8.81
C ILE A 113 8.48 10.74 -9.87
N THR A 114 8.59 11.77 -10.70
CA THR A 114 7.77 11.96 -11.90
C THR A 114 8.48 11.41 -13.14
N MET A 115 7.75 11.25 -14.25
CA MET A 115 8.34 10.82 -15.52
C MET A 115 9.47 11.75 -16.01
N ASN A 116 9.38 13.05 -15.71
CA ASN A 116 10.40 14.03 -16.13
C ASN A 116 11.71 13.89 -15.33
N GLU A 117 11.65 13.30 -14.15
CA GLU A 117 12.81 13.11 -13.27
C GLU A 117 13.49 11.76 -13.47
N CYS A 118 12.87 10.83 -14.24
CA CYS A 118 13.37 9.47 -14.40
C CYS A 118 14.82 9.40 -14.90
N GLU A 119 15.19 10.23 -15.86
CA GLU A 119 16.56 10.19 -16.43
C GLU A 119 17.61 10.55 -15.38
N LYS A 120 17.37 11.62 -14.62
CA LYS A 120 18.25 12.05 -13.53
C LYS A 120 18.27 10.99 -12.42
N PHE A 121 17.09 10.52 -12.01
CA PHE A 121 16.97 9.53 -10.95
C PHE A 121 17.75 8.22 -11.30
N PHE A 122 17.57 7.68 -12.50
CA PHE A 122 18.26 6.44 -12.88
C PHE A 122 19.77 6.62 -13.01
N ALA A 123 20.25 7.80 -13.41
CA ALA A 123 21.69 8.09 -13.37
C ALA A 123 22.22 8.03 -11.93
N GLU A 124 21.55 8.67 -11.00
CA GLU A 124 21.90 8.64 -9.57
C GLU A 124 21.74 7.25 -8.96
N PHE A 125 20.67 6.53 -9.30
CA PHE A 125 20.39 5.18 -8.83
C PHE A 125 21.47 4.18 -9.22
N PHE A 126 21.90 4.17 -10.48
CA PHE A 126 22.98 3.28 -10.96
C PHE A 126 24.36 3.66 -10.42
N ASP A 127 24.53 4.90 -9.95
CA ASP A 127 25.68 5.35 -9.15
C ASP A 127 25.56 4.96 -7.66
N GLY A 128 24.51 4.25 -7.27
CA GLY A 128 24.27 3.82 -5.90
C GLY A 128 23.66 4.90 -4.97
N LYS A 129 23.17 6.01 -5.53
CA LYS A 129 22.57 7.12 -4.79
C LYS A 129 21.04 6.95 -4.71
N PHE A 130 20.59 6.11 -3.80
CA PHE A 130 19.18 5.91 -3.47
C PHE A 130 19.05 5.49 -2.00
N GLU A 131 17.84 5.57 -1.48
CA GLU A 131 17.48 5.06 -0.16
C GLU A 131 16.39 4.00 -0.28
N VAL A 132 16.21 3.19 0.76
CA VAL A 132 15.11 2.22 0.85
C VAL A 132 14.34 2.47 2.13
N GLU A 133 13.04 2.68 1.99
CA GLU A 133 12.10 2.71 3.11
C GLU A 133 11.41 1.35 3.23
N THR A 134 11.21 0.90 4.47
CA THR A 134 10.57 -0.40 4.76
C THR A 134 9.32 -0.22 5.62
N PRO A 135 8.25 0.38 5.07
CA PRO A 135 7.02 0.56 5.82
C PRO A 135 6.35 -0.79 6.13
N PHE A 136 5.75 -0.87 7.32
CA PHE A 136 4.99 -2.03 7.75
C PHE A 136 3.62 -2.11 7.05
N MET A 137 3.16 -3.33 6.83
CA MET A 137 1.80 -3.66 6.38
C MET A 137 0.96 -4.19 7.54
N LEU A 138 -0.32 -4.45 7.32
CA LEU A 138 -1.19 -5.14 8.27
C LEU A 138 -1.40 -6.60 7.83
N ASP A 139 -1.30 -7.52 8.78
CA ASP A 139 -1.89 -8.84 8.65
C ASP A 139 -3.37 -8.77 9.07
N VAL A 140 -4.21 -9.33 8.23
CA VAL A 140 -5.66 -9.43 8.43
C VAL A 140 -6.04 -10.91 8.39
N PHE A 141 -6.43 -11.47 9.53
CA PHE A 141 -6.83 -12.87 9.66
C PHE A 141 -8.35 -12.98 9.73
N LEU A 142 -8.94 -13.64 8.74
CA LEU A 142 -10.37 -13.89 8.66
C LEU A 142 -10.63 -15.31 9.21
N HIS A 143 -11.22 -15.39 10.39
CA HIS A 143 -11.51 -16.65 11.09
C HIS A 143 -12.86 -17.19 10.64
N LYS A 144 -12.87 -18.24 9.81
CA LYS A 144 -14.11 -18.89 9.39
C LYS A 144 -14.75 -19.70 10.51
N LYS A 145 -16.06 -19.86 10.47
CA LYS A 145 -16.81 -20.73 11.40
C LYS A 145 -16.39 -22.21 11.34
N SER A 146 -15.73 -22.63 10.26
CA SER A 146 -15.14 -23.96 10.10
C SER A 146 -13.83 -24.17 10.87
N GLY A 147 -13.25 -23.12 11.44
CA GLY A 147 -11.93 -23.13 12.06
C GLY A 147 -10.79 -22.79 11.06
N GLU A 148 -11.06 -22.68 9.76
CA GLU A 148 -10.07 -22.23 8.78
C GLU A 148 -9.78 -20.74 8.98
N ILE A 149 -8.51 -20.35 8.83
CA ILE A 149 -8.06 -18.96 8.89
C ILE A 149 -7.50 -18.56 7.54
N LEU A 150 -8.09 -17.50 6.94
CA LEU A 150 -7.56 -16.90 5.73
C LEU A 150 -6.73 -15.67 6.12
N ARG A 151 -5.44 -15.67 5.78
CA ARG A 151 -4.57 -14.49 5.91
C ARG A 151 -4.65 -13.63 4.68
N LYS A 152 -4.85 -12.32 4.90
CA LYS A 152 -4.77 -11.26 3.90
C LYS A 152 -3.80 -10.20 4.39
N ILE A 153 -3.34 -9.35 3.48
CA ILE A 153 -2.43 -8.25 3.80
C ILE A 153 -3.09 -6.95 3.33
N ALA A 154 -3.03 -5.91 4.16
CA ALA A 154 -3.36 -4.56 3.79
C ALA A 154 -2.09 -3.70 3.79
N PHE A 155 -1.94 -2.85 2.80
CA PHE A 155 -0.85 -1.89 2.72
C PHE A 155 -1.21 -0.59 3.47
N ASN A 156 -2.39 -0.04 3.24
CA ASN A 156 -2.90 1.15 3.90
C ASN A 156 -3.80 0.83 5.09
N ASP A 157 -4.92 0.15 4.82
CA ASP A 157 -5.95 -0.04 5.83
C ASP A 157 -6.85 -1.26 5.58
N ALA A 158 -7.49 -1.70 6.65
CA ALA A 158 -8.60 -2.62 6.64
C ALA A 158 -9.77 -1.97 7.37
N VAL A 159 -10.92 -1.89 6.71
CA VAL A 159 -12.08 -1.13 7.19
C VAL A 159 -13.29 -2.06 7.36
N ILE A 160 -13.90 -2.06 8.54
CA ILE A 160 -15.18 -2.74 8.77
C ILE A 160 -16.27 -1.66 8.71
N VAL A 161 -17.18 -1.78 7.74
CA VAL A 161 -18.28 -0.83 7.51
C VAL A 161 -19.61 -1.56 7.33
N GLY A 162 -20.72 -0.84 7.48
CA GLY A 162 -22.04 -1.37 7.19
C GLY A 162 -22.16 -1.86 5.74
N GLU A 163 -22.87 -2.97 5.51
CA GLU A 163 -23.04 -3.55 4.17
C GLU A 163 -23.81 -2.62 3.21
N LYS A 164 -24.75 -1.83 3.75
CA LYS A 164 -25.54 -0.87 3.00
C LYS A 164 -25.12 0.55 3.31
N VAL A 165 -25.15 1.43 2.32
CA VAL A 165 -24.90 2.86 2.51
C VAL A 165 -25.89 3.43 3.55
N GLY A 166 -25.36 4.15 4.53
CA GLY A 166 -26.15 4.73 5.63
C GLY A 166 -26.59 3.73 6.71
N SER A 167 -26.18 2.46 6.64
CA SER A 167 -26.41 1.52 7.73
C SER A 167 -25.32 1.65 8.79
N MET A 168 -25.75 1.84 10.03
CA MET A 168 -24.84 1.77 11.16
C MET A 168 -24.39 0.35 11.43
N THR A 169 -23.18 0.20 11.92
CA THR A 169 -22.65 -1.08 12.37
C THR A 169 -22.27 -1.02 13.85
N HIS A 170 -22.32 -2.17 14.49
CA HIS A 170 -21.85 -2.38 15.85
C HIS A 170 -20.70 -3.38 15.80
N VAL A 171 -19.48 -2.91 16.05
CA VAL A 171 -18.27 -3.71 15.99
C VAL A 171 -17.65 -3.77 17.38
N GLU A 172 -17.57 -4.97 17.93
CA GLU A 172 -16.89 -5.25 19.19
C GLU A 172 -15.44 -5.59 18.93
N ALA A 173 -14.55 -5.02 19.73
CA ALA A 173 -13.11 -5.26 19.66
C ALA A 173 -12.60 -5.94 20.93
N PHE A 174 -11.69 -6.90 20.74
CA PHE A 174 -11.10 -7.70 21.81
C PHE A 174 -9.58 -7.71 21.68
N TRP A 175 -8.89 -7.68 22.83
CA TRP A 175 -7.46 -7.87 22.93
C TRP A 175 -7.17 -9.01 23.93
N ASN A 176 -6.45 -10.03 23.51
CA ASN A 176 -6.21 -11.24 24.33
C ASN A 176 -7.53 -11.80 24.91
N GLU A 177 -8.54 -11.98 24.06
CA GLU A 177 -9.90 -12.42 24.40
C GLU A 177 -10.64 -11.54 25.44
N LYS A 178 -10.05 -10.44 25.87
CA LYS A 178 -10.71 -9.46 26.75
C LYS A 178 -11.37 -8.36 25.92
N TYR A 179 -12.59 -8.02 26.30
CA TYR A 179 -13.29 -6.90 25.69
C TYR A 179 -12.43 -5.63 25.81
N PHE A 180 -12.18 -5.01 24.66
CA PHE A 180 -11.37 -3.80 24.52
C PHE A 180 -12.24 -2.56 24.36
N ASN A 181 -13.18 -2.61 23.40
CA ASN A 181 -14.07 -1.49 23.07
C ASN A 181 -15.23 -1.99 22.19
N ALA A 182 -16.28 -1.15 22.02
CA ALA A 182 -17.29 -1.31 20.98
C ALA A 182 -17.40 -0.02 20.17
N TYR A 183 -17.42 -0.17 18.85
CA TYR A 183 -17.58 0.92 17.89
C TYR A 183 -18.98 0.87 17.31
N PHE A 184 -19.76 1.93 17.58
CA PHE A 184 -21.10 2.11 17.07
C PHE A 184 -21.14 3.35 16.17
N GLY A 185 -21.39 3.17 14.88
CA GLY A 185 -21.35 4.22 13.86
C GLY A 185 -21.29 3.64 12.46
N ASP A 186 -20.67 4.33 11.50
CA ASP A 186 -20.53 3.86 10.13
C ASP A 186 -19.51 2.73 10.02
N GLY A 187 -18.50 2.69 10.92
CA GLY A 187 -17.50 1.63 10.92
C GLY A 187 -16.28 1.88 11.80
N VAL A 188 -15.25 1.09 11.56
CA VAL A 188 -13.93 1.21 12.17
C VAL A 188 -12.83 0.95 11.13
N ILE A 189 -11.80 1.78 11.16
CA ILE A 189 -10.61 1.66 10.31
C ILE A 189 -9.47 1.13 11.16
N VAL A 190 -8.76 0.12 10.67
CA VAL A 190 -7.44 -0.26 11.16
C VAL A 190 -6.42 0.13 10.09
N SER A 191 -5.54 1.06 10.42
CA SER A 191 -4.63 1.68 9.46
C SER A 191 -3.17 1.45 9.80
N THR A 192 -2.33 1.26 8.78
CA THR A 192 -0.88 1.35 8.89
C THR A 192 -0.46 2.81 9.07
N PRO A 193 0.80 3.09 9.46
CA PRO A 193 1.34 4.45 9.43
C PRO A 193 1.30 5.08 8.04
N VAL A 194 1.54 4.30 6.99
CA VAL A 194 1.44 4.77 5.61
C VAL A 194 0.01 5.14 5.25
N GLY A 195 -0.95 4.31 5.62
CA GLY A 195 -2.39 4.56 5.41
C GLY A 195 -2.94 5.69 6.27
N SER A 196 -2.17 6.20 7.24
CA SER A 196 -2.61 7.28 8.14
C SER A 196 -3.02 8.56 7.40
N THR A 197 -2.44 8.81 6.21
CA THR A 197 -2.79 9.93 5.33
C THR A 197 -3.91 9.62 4.34
N GLY A 198 -4.47 8.40 4.37
CA GLY A 198 -5.60 7.94 3.55
C GLY A 198 -6.95 8.12 4.25
N TYR A 199 -7.76 7.07 4.22
CA TYR A 199 -9.10 7.10 4.82
C TYR A 199 -9.09 7.36 6.32
N ASN A 200 -8.05 6.89 7.03
CA ASN A 200 -7.82 7.19 8.44
C ASN A 200 -7.85 8.70 8.73
N MET A 201 -7.15 9.52 7.93
CA MET A 201 -7.12 10.97 8.09
C MET A 201 -8.52 11.58 7.88
N SER A 202 -9.26 11.14 6.87
CA SER A 202 -10.61 11.61 6.60
C SER A 202 -11.59 11.30 7.73
N ALA A 203 -11.32 10.23 8.49
CA ALA A 203 -12.09 9.84 9.69
C ALA A 203 -11.59 10.52 10.98
N GLY A 204 -10.66 11.48 10.91
CA GLY A 204 -10.10 12.18 12.06
C GLY A 204 -9.00 11.41 12.81
N GLY A 205 -8.43 10.38 12.22
CA GLY A 205 -7.28 9.67 12.76
C GLY A 205 -5.98 10.50 12.67
N ALA A 206 -5.02 10.19 13.54
CA ALA A 206 -3.73 10.90 13.57
C ALA A 206 -2.90 10.59 12.32
N ILE A 207 -2.16 11.59 11.82
CA ILE A 207 -1.08 11.38 10.86
C ILE A 207 0.10 10.77 11.61
N THR A 208 0.61 9.66 11.09
CA THR A 208 1.71 8.91 11.71
C THR A 208 2.87 8.81 10.74
N TYR A 209 4.10 8.97 11.25
CA TYR A 209 5.28 8.84 10.41
C TYR A 209 5.35 7.43 9.78
N PRO A 210 5.56 7.29 8.46
CA PRO A 210 5.36 6.05 7.70
C PRO A 210 6.16 4.84 8.21
N LEU A 211 7.30 5.06 8.84
CA LEU A 211 8.20 3.99 9.34
C LEU A 211 8.01 3.70 10.83
N SER A 212 6.94 4.21 11.46
CA SER A 212 6.63 3.90 12.86
C SER A 212 6.15 2.45 13.01
N GLU A 213 6.54 1.80 14.12
CA GLU A 213 6.11 0.43 14.44
C GLU A 213 4.79 0.43 15.23
N VAL A 214 3.77 1.03 14.66
CA VAL A 214 2.43 1.16 15.26
C VAL A 214 1.35 0.90 14.21
N PHE A 215 0.12 0.71 14.65
CA PHE A 215 -1.07 0.80 13.79
C PHE A 215 -2.17 1.60 14.51
N LEU A 216 -3.11 2.09 13.75
CA LEU A 216 -4.16 2.96 14.25
C LEU A 216 -5.51 2.24 14.19
N VAL A 217 -6.35 2.46 15.19
CA VAL A 217 -7.75 2.04 15.19
C VAL A 217 -8.61 3.30 15.31
N THR A 218 -9.32 3.64 14.24
CA THR A 218 -10.06 4.90 14.11
C THR A 218 -11.53 4.62 13.87
N PRO A 219 -12.45 5.09 14.74
CA PRO A 219 -13.87 5.00 14.51
C PRO A 219 -14.31 5.91 13.36
N VAL A 220 -15.31 5.46 12.58
CA VAL A 220 -15.90 6.23 11.47
C VAL A 220 -17.29 6.69 11.89
N CYS A 221 -17.52 8.01 11.90
CA CYS A 221 -18.81 8.63 12.25
C CYS A 221 -19.44 8.02 13.51
N SER A 222 -18.63 7.90 14.58
CA SER A 222 -19.10 7.31 15.84
C SER A 222 -20.24 8.10 16.47
N HIS A 223 -21.27 7.39 16.93
CA HIS A 223 -22.37 7.97 17.70
C HIS A 223 -22.01 8.27 19.17
N SER A 224 -20.84 7.84 19.62
CA SER A 224 -20.35 8.13 20.97
C SER A 224 -19.38 9.31 20.95
N LEU A 225 -19.65 10.30 21.78
CA LEU A 225 -18.78 11.48 21.95
C LEU A 225 -17.44 11.15 22.62
N THR A 226 -17.31 9.98 23.25
CA THR A 226 -16.10 9.55 23.98
C THR A 226 -15.15 8.73 23.13
N GLN A 227 -15.60 8.24 21.98
CA GLN A 227 -14.75 7.47 21.06
C GLN A 227 -13.65 8.35 20.47
N ARG A 228 -12.43 7.82 20.50
CA ARG A 228 -11.24 8.49 19.93
C ARG A 228 -10.40 7.48 19.17
N PRO A 229 -9.69 7.89 18.13
CA PRO A 229 -8.65 7.09 17.53
C PRO A 229 -7.61 6.65 18.55
N VAL A 230 -7.16 5.40 18.43
CA VAL A 230 -6.13 4.81 19.31
C VAL A 230 -4.95 4.37 18.44
N VAL A 231 -3.74 4.65 18.91
CA VAL A 231 -2.48 4.20 18.32
C VAL A 231 -1.95 3.04 19.15
N LEU A 232 -1.74 1.90 18.53
CA LEU A 232 -1.30 0.67 19.18
C LEU A 232 0.07 0.25 18.67
N PRO A 233 0.99 -0.17 19.56
CA PRO A 233 2.32 -0.60 19.15
C PRO A 233 2.29 -1.97 18.50
N ARG A 234 3.40 -2.29 17.80
CA ARG A 234 3.67 -3.62 17.30
C ARG A 234 3.53 -4.67 18.40
N GLY A 235 3.00 -5.83 18.05
CA GLY A 235 2.76 -6.94 18.97
C GLY A 235 1.33 -6.98 19.55
N PHE A 236 0.52 -5.94 19.28
CA PHE A 236 -0.91 -6.02 19.54
C PHE A 236 -1.61 -6.70 18.37
N GLU A 237 -2.56 -7.59 18.69
CA GLU A 237 -3.53 -8.14 17.74
C GLU A 237 -4.93 -7.84 18.28
N ILE A 238 -5.73 -7.11 17.49
CA ILE A 238 -7.11 -6.78 17.85
C ILE A 238 -8.05 -7.65 17.03
N LYS A 239 -8.90 -8.37 17.73
CA LYS A 239 -9.98 -9.18 17.16
C LYS A 239 -11.27 -8.38 17.11
N PHE A 240 -11.94 -8.41 15.98
CA PHE A 240 -13.21 -7.72 15.75
C PHE A 240 -14.32 -8.74 15.50
N LYS A 241 -15.47 -8.52 16.15
CA LYS A 241 -16.71 -9.25 15.92
C LYS A 241 -17.83 -8.24 15.62
N THR A 242 -18.82 -8.66 14.86
CA THR A 242 -20.00 -7.83 14.61
C THR A 242 -21.26 -8.70 14.57
N SER A 243 -22.34 -8.20 15.18
CA SER A 243 -23.68 -8.77 15.08
C SER A 243 -24.51 -8.13 13.96
N SER A 244 -24.05 -7.03 13.39
CA SER A 244 -24.70 -6.32 12.29
C SER A 244 -24.23 -6.80 10.93
N ALA A 245 -25.02 -6.53 9.87
CA ALA A 245 -24.61 -6.77 8.50
C ALA A 245 -23.47 -5.80 8.14
N ALA A 246 -22.26 -6.32 8.04
CA ALA A 246 -21.05 -5.53 7.80
C ALA A 246 -20.14 -6.21 6.77
N VAL A 247 -19.28 -5.40 6.15
CA VAL A 247 -18.28 -5.80 5.16
C VAL A 247 -16.92 -5.32 5.63
N LEU A 248 -15.93 -6.22 5.57
CA LEU A 248 -14.53 -5.86 5.66
C LEU A 248 -14.04 -5.45 4.26
N VAL A 249 -13.40 -4.30 4.17
CA VAL A 249 -12.78 -3.76 2.94
C VAL A 249 -11.29 -3.59 3.18
N ILE A 250 -10.45 -4.19 2.34
CA ILE A 250 -8.99 -4.11 2.44
C ILE A 250 -8.47 -3.21 1.31
N ASP A 251 -7.77 -2.13 1.68
CA ASP A 251 -7.19 -1.13 0.74
C ASP A 251 -8.19 -0.60 -0.30
N GLY A 252 -9.48 -0.59 0.00
CA GLY A 252 -10.53 -0.20 -0.92
C GLY A 252 -10.75 -1.18 -2.10
N GLN A 253 -10.05 -2.29 -2.15
CA GLN A 253 -10.01 -3.21 -3.31
C GLN A 253 -10.75 -4.52 -3.06
N ASP A 254 -10.43 -5.24 -1.99
CA ASP A 254 -11.06 -6.52 -1.67
C ASP A 254 -12.17 -6.34 -0.65
N ARG A 255 -13.26 -7.11 -0.81
CA ARG A 255 -14.43 -7.05 0.06
C ARG A 255 -14.81 -8.44 0.55
N TYR A 256 -15.07 -8.54 1.86
CA TYR A 256 -15.47 -9.78 2.54
C TYR A 256 -16.68 -9.51 3.42
N LYS A 257 -17.74 -10.31 3.28
CA LYS A 257 -18.91 -10.19 4.17
C LYS A 257 -18.55 -10.73 5.55
N MET A 258 -18.70 -9.92 6.58
CA MET A 258 -18.39 -10.31 7.95
C MET A 258 -19.24 -11.50 8.43
N SER A 259 -20.44 -11.71 7.87
CA SER A 259 -21.31 -12.85 8.18
C SER A 259 -20.72 -14.22 7.81
N GLU A 260 -19.71 -14.28 6.93
CA GLU A 260 -19.03 -15.50 6.53
C GLU A 260 -17.96 -15.93 7.55
N PHE A 261 -17.61 -15.06 8.50
CA PHE A 261 -16.55 -15.25 9.47
C PHE A 261 -17.10 -15.19 10.90
N GLU A 262 -16.44 -15.88 11.81
CA GLU A 262 -16.69 -15.76 13.26
C GLU A 262 -16.11 -14.45 13.80
N SER A 263 -14.93 -14.07 13.30
CA SER A 263 -14.23 -12.86 13.69
C SER A 263 -13.17 -12.50 12.64
N VAL A 264 -12.65 -11.29 12.73
CA VAL A 264 -11.45 -10.86 11.99
C VAL A 264 -10.45 -10.32 12.99
N SER A 265 -9.18 -10.75 12.92
CA SER A 265 -8.13 -10.14 13.72
C SER A 265 -7.10 -9.42 12.86
N MET A 266 -6.54 -8.34 13.40
CA MET A 266 -5.62 -7.45 12.69
C MET A 266 -4.45 -7.10 13.58
N THR A 267 -3.26 -7.14 13.01
CA THR A 267 -2.00 -6.79 13.67
C THR A 267 -1.02 -6.18 12.67
N LEU A 268 -0.02 -5.47 13.18
CA LEU A 268 1.09 -5.02 12.33
C LEU A 268 1.87 -6.23 11.82
N SER A 269 1.99 -6.38 10.52
CA SER A 269 2.64 -7.52 9.88
C SER A 269 4.14 -7.57 10.19
N ALA A 270 4.70 -8.77 10.22
CA ALA A 270 6.14 -8.94 10.15
C ALA A 270 6.71 -8.60 8.76
N ASN A 271 5.87 -8.68 7.72
CA ASN A 271 6.25 -8.30 6.36
C ASN A 271 6.22 -6.78 6.21
N THR A 272 7.26 -6.25 5.56
CA THR A 272 7.36 -4.85 5.16
C THR A 272 7.39 -4.75 3.64
N ALA A 273 6.91 -3.64 3.09
CA ALA A 273 7.26 -3.29 1.73
C ALA A 273 8.69 -2.76 1.68
N ARG A 274 9.31 -2.72 0.49
CA ARG A 274 10.64 -2.15 0.25
C ARG A 274 10.54 -1.11 -0.86
N LEU A 275 10.44 0.16 -0.45
CA LEU A 275 10.23 1.27 -1.38
C LEU A 275 11.56 1.96 -1.70
N ILE A 276 11.94 1.95 -2.98
CA ILE A 276 13.12 2.69 -3.46
C ILE A 276 12.76 4.18 -3.47
N ARG A 277 13.68 5.01 -2.93
CA ARG A 277 13.51 6.45 -2.77
C ARG A 277 14.70 7.20 -3.33
N HIS A 278 14.49 8.44 -3.78
CA HIS A 278 15.59 9.35 -4.05
C HIS A 278 16.24 9.81 -2.74
N VAL A 279 17.51 10.12 -2.77
CA VAL A 279 18.24 10.63 -1.61
C VAL A 279 17.69 12.00 -1.21
N GLY A 280 17.44 12.16 0.10
CA GLY A 280 16.96 13.42 0.65
C GLY A 280 15.44 13.62 0.53
N ARG A 281 14.66 12.54 0.33
CA ARG A 281 13.20 12.60 0.43
C ARG A 281 12.77 13.13 1.79
N ASP A 282 11.96 14.16 1.80
CA ASP A 282 11.41 14.79 3.01
C ASP A 282 9.89 14.54 3.11
N TYR A 283 9.50 13.68 4.06
CA TYR A 283 8.10 13.38 4.31
C TYR A 283 7.28 14.60 4.77
N PHE A 284 7.89 15.48 5.55
CA PHE A 284 7.20 16.68 6.04
C PHE A 284 6.96 17.70 4.93
N GLN A 285 7.89 17.79 3.98
CA GLN A 285 7.70 18.60 2.78
C GLN A 285 6.52 18.07 1.95
N ILE A 286 6.41 16.75 1.79
CA ILE A 286 5.28 16.11 1.09
C ILE A 286 3.95 16.41 1.80
N LEU A 287 3.92 16.37 3.14
CA LEU A 287 2.72 16.75 3.92
C LEU A 287 2.31 18.20 3.66
N LYS A 288 3.27 19.14 3.64
CA LYS A 288 3.00 20.55 3.34
C LYS A 288 2.41 20.72 1.94
N GLU A 289 3.02 20.10 0.94
CA GLU A 289 2.58 20.21 -0.46
C GLU A 289 1.20 19.57 -0.71
N LYS A 290 0.90 18.47 -0.01
CA LYS A 290 -0.34 17.71 -0.24
C LYS A 290 -1.52 18.19 0.57
N LEU A 291 -1.27 18.62 1.80
CA LEU A 291 -2.31 18.98 2.76
C LEU A 291 -2.35 20.48 3.08
N HIS A 292 -1.47 21.28 2.47
CA HIS A 292 -1.23 22.69 2.85
C HIS A 292 -0.93 22.79 4.38
N TRP A 293 -0.26 21.77 4.91
CA TRP A 293 -0.01 21.61 6.35
C TRP A 293 0.98 22.65 6.85
N GLY A 294 0.52 23.50 7.80
CA GLY A 294 1.35 24.55 8.39
C GLY A 294 1.47 25.80 7.53
N TYR A 295 0.73 25.94 6.43
CA TYR A 295 0.54 27.25 5.79
C TYR A 295 -0.50 28.04 6.59
N ASN A 296 -0.16 29.27 6.93
CA ASN A 296 -1.16 30.26 7.38
C ASN A 296 -1.82 30.83 6.12
N ASP A 297 -3.12 30.61 6.00
CA ASP A 297 -3.95 31.28 4.98
C ASP A 297 -4.02 32.79 5.24
#